data_add67f78eee1db8b4faba0537d391d7b
#
_entry.id   add67f78eee1db8b4faba0537d391d7b
#
_cell.length_a   1.000
_cell.length_b   1.000
_cell.length_c   1.000
_cell.angle_alpha   90.00
_cell.angle_beta   90.00
_cell.angle_gamma   90.00
#
_symmetry.space_group_name_H-M   'P 1'
#
loop_
_entity.id
_entity.type
_entity.pdbx_description
1 polymer ?
#
loop_
_entity_poly.entity_id
_entity_poly.type
_entity_poly.pdbx_seq_one_letter_code
_entity_poly.pdbx_strand_id
1 'polypeptide(L)'
;IDGSELLSEIITQIKDVNNEHRKESLNFFIYNVLPGTTSAAGVKAQFLKEIILGETVVEEISKDFAFEQLSHMKGGPSVEALLDLALGNDEEIAKEAAKVLKTQVFLYEADTDRLEEAMNSGNVLAKEIIESYAQAEFFTKLPEVEEEIEIVTFVAGIGDISTDLLSPGADAHSRSDRELHGQSMFEHNKEMQNELLALKKQHPNKRVMLIADKGTMGVGSSRMSGVNNVALWTGISSSPYVPFINIAPVIAGTNGIAPIFLTTVGVTGGIGIDLKNWVKQKDAEGNTIVDKDGDAILKEEYSVATGTVLKRNTKTKKLYNGDKELKDI
;
A
#
# COMPACT_ATOMS: atom_id res chain seq x y z
N ILE A 1 -17.40 6.44 -19.68
CA ILE A 1 -16.17 7.13 -20.13
C ILE A 1 -15.01 6.21 -19.77
N ASP A 2 -14.16 5.91 -20.73
CA ASP A 2 -12.92 5.17 -20.48
C ASP A 2 -12.00 6.06 -19.61
N GLY A 3 -11.45 5.50 -18.54
CA GLY A 3 -10.54 6.23 -17.66
C GLY A 3 -9.32 6.81 -18.37
N SER A 4 -8.88 6.21 -19.47
CA SER A 4 -7.79 6.73 -20.31
C SER A 4 -8.17 8.00 -21.05
N GLU A 5 -9.40 8.11 -21.55
CA GLU A 5 -9.90 9.34 -22.21
C GLU A 5 -10.03 10.48 -21.19
N LEU A 6 -10.59 10.20 -20.00
CA LEU A 6 -10.69 11.19 -18.94
C LEU A 6 -9.30 11.70 -18.51
N LEU A 7 -8.36 10.80 -18.32
CA LEU A 7 -7.01 11.17 -17.89
C LEU A 7 -6.27 11.95 -18.98
N SER A 8 -6.43 11.57 -20.24
CA SER A 8 -5.87 12.31 -21.38
C SER A 8 -6.41 13.73 -21.45
N GLU A 9 -7.70 13.93 -21.18
CA GLU A 9 -8.31 15.26 -21.13
C GLU A 9 -7.73 16.08 -19.95
N ILE A 10 -7.62 15.49 -18.75
CA ILE A 10 -7.01 16.14 -17.59
C ILE A 10 -5.58 16.58 -17.91
N ILE A 11 -4.76 15.71 -18.51
CA ILE A 11 -3.39 16.02 -18.91
C ILE A 11 -3.35 17.15 -19.95
N THR A 12 -4.27 17.14 -20.89
CA THR A 12 -4.38 18.21 -21.90
C THR A 12 -4.66 19.56 -21.24
N GLN A 13 -5.56 19.61 -20.27
CA GLN A 13 -5.86 20.81 -19.49
C GLN A 13 -4.66 21.26 -18.65
N ILE A 14 -3.89 20.33 -18.09
CA ILE A 14 -2.67 20.64 -17.32
C ILE A 14 -1.60 21.27 -18.23
N LYS A 15 -1.42 20.74 -19.43
CA LYS A 15 -0.42 21.24 -20.40
C LYS A 15 -0.75 22.64 -20.96
N ASP A 16 -2.01 23.02 -20.99
CA ASP A 16 -2.44 24.33 -21.45
C ASP A 16 -2.48 25.34 -20.29
N VAL A 17 -1.48 26.21 -20.20
CA VAL A 17 -1.34 27.24 -19.16
C VAL A 17 -2.50 28.24 -19.12
N ASN A 18 -3.25 28.38 -20.20
CA ASN A 18 -4.39 29.28 -20.31
C ASN A 18 -5.74 28.59 -20.07
N ASN A 19 -5.76 27.29 -19.83
CA ASN A 19 -7.00 26.54 -19.63
C ASN A 19 -7.66 26.95 -18.29
N GLU A 20 -8.94 27.27 -18.34
CA GLU A 20 -9.70 27.70 -17.16
C GLU A 20 -9.82 26.62 -16.08
N HIS A 21 -9.75 25.34 -16.44
CA HIS A 21 -9.81 24.20 -15.52
C HIS A 21 -8.43 23.66 -15.12
N ARG A 22 -7.33 24.30 -15.55
CA ARG A 22 -5.96 23.81 -15.30
C ARG A 22 -5.68 23.59 -13.83
N LYS A 23 -6.10 24.52 -12.99
CA LYS A 23 -5.87 24.45 -11.54
C LYS A 23 -6.58 23.26 -10.89
N GLU A 24 -7.82 23.03 -11.26
CA GLU A 24 -8.62 21.89 -10.80
C GLU A 24 -8.00 20.58 -11.27
N SER A 25 -7.60 20.51 -12.52
CA SER A 25 -6.93 19.33 -13.14
C SER A 25 -5.60 19.03 -12.49
N LEU A 26 -4.78 20.04 -12.18
CA LEU A 26 -3.54 19.89 -11.42
C LEU A 26 -3.80 19.36 -10.00
N ASN A 27 -4.72 19.97 -9.27
CA ASN A 27 -5.09 19.53 -7.93
C ASN A 27 -5.61 18.08 -7.96
N PHE A 28 -6.41 17.76 -8.97
CA PHE A 28 -6.89 16.39 -9.13
C PHE A 28 -5.74 15.42 -9.40
N PHE A 29 -4.83 15.75 -10.30
CA PHE A 29 -3.69 14.90 -10.64
C PHE A 29 -2.71 14.70 -9.48
N ILE A 30 -2.42 15.76 -8.71
CA ILE A 30 -1.44 15.72 -7.62
C ILE A 30 -2.01 15.06 -6.36
N TYR A 31 -3.25 15.34 -6.01
CA TYR A 31 -3.82 14.98 -4.70
C TYR A 31 -4.86 13.85 -4.75
N ASN A 32 -5.22 13.37 -5.94
CA ASN A 32 -6.17 12.28 -6.07
C ASN A 32 -5.57 11.14 -6.87
N VAL A 33 -5.94 9.93 -6.48
CA VAL A 33 -5.66 8.76 -7.29
C VAL A 33 -6.61 8.77 -8.48
N LEU A 34 -6.02 8.80 -9.66
CA LEU A 34 -6.77 8.95 -10.90
C LEU A 34 -7.54 7.66 -11.22
N PRO A 35 -8.81 7.76 -11.64
CA PRO A 35 -9.55 6.59 -12.11
C PRO A 35 -8.82 5.97 -13.30
N GLY A 36 -8.60 4.65 -13.24
CA GLY A 36 -7.80 4.02 -14.28
C GLY A 36 -8.18 2.59 -14.57
N THR A 37 -8.12 2.30 -15.83
CA THR A 37 -7.91 1.00 -16.42
C THR A 37 -6.41 0.79 -16.62
N THR A 38 -5.99 -0.36 -17.12
CA THR A 38 -4.59 -0.56 -17.56
C THR A 38 -4.17 0.50 -18.60
N SER A 39 -5.08 0.90 -19.47
CA SER A 39 -4.87 1.96 -20.47
C SER A 39 -4.61 3.32 -19.81
N ALA A 40 -5.37 3.69 -18.78
CA ALA A 40 -5.16 4.93 -18.05
C ALA A 40 -3.82 4.93 -17.29
N ALA A 41 -3.42 3.79 -16.72
CA ALA A 41 -2.10 3.65 -16.11
C ALA A 41 -0.98 3.89 -17.14
N GLY A 42 -1.15 3.45 -18.38
CA GLY A 42 -0.24 3.74 -19.51
C GLY A 42 -0.14 5.23 -19.80
N VAL A 43 -1.28 5.91 -19.90
CA VAL A 43 -1.34 7.38 -20.12
C VAL A 43 -0.65 8.14 -18.99
N LYS A 44 -0.91 7.75 -17.72
CA LYS A 44 -0.25 8.33 -16.54
C LYS A 44 1.27 8.12 -16.59
N ALA A 45 1.72 6.90 -16.80
CA ALA A 45 3.14 6.57 -16.83
C ALA A 45 3.88 7.32 -17.96
N GLN A 46 3.28 7.43 -19.13
CA GLN A 46 3.85 8.18 -20.26
C GLN A 46 3.98 9.66 -19.92
N PHE A 47 2.96 10.29 -19.36
CA PHE A 47 3.01 11.70 -18.96
C PHE A 47 4.09 11.97 -17.89
N LEU A 48 4.21 11.10 -16.91
CA LEU A 48 5.25 11.21 -15.89
C LEU A 48 6.66 11.05 -16.50
N LYS A 49 6.83 10.13 -17.45
CA LYS A 49 8.07 9.96 -18.20
C LYS A 49 8.45 11.21 -19.01
N GLU A 50 7.50 11.83 -19.68
CA GLU A 50 7.72 13.09 -20.41
C GLU A 50 8.18 14.23 -19.50
N ILE A 51 7.65 14.32 -18.28
CA ILE A 51 8.09 15.31 -17.29
C ILE A 51 9.52 15.01 -16.83
N ILE A 52 9.86 13.76 -16.56
CA ILE A 52 11.21 13.37 -16.15
C ILE A 52 12.23 13.70 -17.23
N LEU A 53 11.91 13.45 -18.50
CA LEU A 53 12.77 13.76 -19.64
C LEU A 53 12.84 15.27 -19.95
N GLY A 54 11.92 16.08 -19.40
CA GLY A 54 11.79 17.49 -19.72
C GLY A 54 11.14 17.77 -21.07
N GLU A 55 10.52 16.77 -21.69
CA GLU A 55 9.74 16.90 -22.93
C GLU A 55 8.43 17.65 -22.70
N THR A 56 7.89 17.52 -21.50
CA THR A 56 6.75 18.28 -20.99
C THR A 56 7.17 18.99 -19.69
N VAL A 57 6.92 20.29 -19.63
CA VAL A 57 7.23 21.11 -18.45
C VAL A 57 5.93 21.56 -17.79
N VAL A 58 5.75 21.15 -16.55
CA VAL A 58 4.66 21.60 -15.66
C VAL A 58 5.31 22.06 -14.38
N GLU A 59 5.33 23.37 -14.11
CA GLU A 59 6.09 23.96 -12.99
C GLU A 59 5.72 23.36 -11.63
N GLU A 60 4.46 22.96 -11.47
CA GLU A 60 3.92 22.41 -10.23
C GLU A 60 4.23 20.92 -10.03
N ILE A 61 4.76 20.24 -11.05
CA ILE A 61 5.09 18.80 -10.99
C ILE A 61 6.59 18.64 -11.20
N SER A 62 7.30 18.35 -10.12
CA SER A 62 8.75 18.14 -10.17
C SER A 62 9.11 16.76 -10.75
N LYS A 63 10.37 16.61 -11.20
CA LYS A 63 10.91 15.30 -11.61
C LYS A 63 10.87 14.28 -10.47
N ASP A 64 11.19 14.71 -9.24
CA ASP A 64 11.16 13.85 -8.06
C ASP A 64 9.75 13.31 -7.79
N PHE A 65 8.73 14.18 -7.89
CA PHE A 65 7.34 13.75 -7.80
C PHE A 65 7.00 12.73 -8.88
N ALA A 66 7.41 12.96 -10.13
CA ALA A 66 7.13 12.06 -11.23
C ALA A 66 7.79 10.68 -11.03
N PHE A 67 9.05 10.63 -10.56
CA PHE A 67 9.71 9.38 -10.19
C PHE A 67 9.00 8.67 -9.03
N GLU A 68 8.60 9.41 -8.00
CA GLU A 68 7.87 8.86 -6.86
C GLU A 68 6.57 8.21 -7.31
N GLN A 69 5.79 8.90 -8.15
CA GLN A 69 4.54 8.36 -8.69
C GLN A 69 4.76 7.08 -9.51
N LEU A 70 5.74 7.05 -10.41
CA LEU A 70 6.09 5.84 -11.16
C LEU A 70 6.50 4.68 -10.24
N SER A 71 7.23 4.98 -9.17
CA SER A 71 7.66 3.98 -8.20
C SER A 71 6.49 3.34 -7.42
N HIS A 72 5.42 4.10 -7.20
CA HIS A 72 4.24 3.66 -6.45
C HIS A 72 3.23 2.88 -7.31
N MET A 73 3.18 3.11 -8.60
CA MET A 73 2.26 2.40 -9.51
C MET A 73 2.49 0.88 -9.47
N LYS A 74 3.73 0.41 -9.51
CA LYS A 74 4.13 -1.00 -9.38
C LYS A 74 3.52 -1.95 -10.45
N GLY A 75 3.02 -1.42 -11.55
CA GLY A 75 2.40 -2.18 -12.65
C GLY A 75 3.22 -2.16 -13.93
N GLY A 76 2.83 -2.96 -14.94
CA GLY A 76 3.50 -3.02 -16.25
C GLY A 76 3.77 -1.66 -16.88
N PRO A 77 2.78 -0.76 -16.98
CA PRO A 77 2.98 0.56 -17.59
C PRO A 77 4.08 1.39 -16.92
N SER A 78 4.20 1.34 -15.59
CA SER A 78 5.28 2.06 -14.90
C SER A 78 6.63 1.36 -15.07
N VAL A 79 6.65 0.04 -15.16
CA VAL A 79 7.87 -0.73 -15.44
C VAL A 79 8.40 -0.39 -16.82
N GLU A 80 7.55 -0.36 -17.85
CA GLU A 80 7.94 0.03 -19.21
C GLU A 80 8.52 1.45 -19.26
N ALA A 81 7.85 2.42 -18.62
CA ALA A 81 8.35 3.78 -18.54
C ALA A 81 9.71 3.88 -17.83
N LEU A 82 9.88 3.15 -16.73
CA LEU A 82 11.13 3.10 -15.97
C LEU A 82 12.25 2.40 -16.76
N LEU A 83 11.93 1.37 -17.56
CA LEU A 83 12.90 0.73 -18.46
C LEU A 83 13.38 1.69 -19.56
N ASP A 84 12.46 2.42 -20.17
CA ASP A 84 12.82 3.43 -21.16
C ASP A 84 13.78 4.49 -20.58
N LEU A 85 13.52 4.93 -19.34
CA LEU A 85 14.39 5.86 -18.62
C LEU A 85 15.73 5.24 -18.25
N ALA A 86 15.75 4.01 -17.74
CA ALA A 86 16.97 3.31 -17.30
C ALA A 86 17.91 2.95 -18.47
N LEU A 87 17.34 2.72 -19.64
CA LEU A 87 18.09 2.43 -20.87
C LEU A 87 18.34 3.70 -21.72
N GLY A 88 17.89 4.85 -21.27
CA GLY A 88 18.08 6.16 -21.92
C GLY A 88 19.49 6.70 -21.84
N ASN A 89 19.72 7.85 -22.48
CA ASN A 89 21.05 8.45 -22.60
C ASN A 89 21.42 9.40 -21.44
N ASP A 90 20.46 9.82 -20.63
CA ASP A 90 20.72 10.67 -19.47
C ASP A 90 21.16 9.82 -18.28
N GLU A 91 22.42 9.93 -17.89
CA GLU A 91 23.03 9.06 -16.88
C GLU A 91 22.39 9.20 -15.49
N GLU A 92 21.97 10.40 -15.09
CA GLU A 92 21.36 10.64 -13.77
C GLU A 92 19.94 10.06 -13.74
N ILE A 93 19.16 10.34 -14.79
CA ILE A 93 17.81 9.78 -14.94
C ILE A 93 17.88 8.25 -14.99
N ALA A 94 18.81 7.69 -15.77
CA ALA A 94 18.96 6.25 -15.92
C ALA A 94 19.31 5.56 -14.61
N LYS A 95 20.20 6.13 -13.81
CA LYS A 95 20.54 5.60 -12.46
C LYS A 95 19.36 5.60 -11.51
N GLU A 96 18.59 6.69 -11.47
CA GLU A 96 17.43 6.77 -10.58
C GLU A 96 16.33 5.78 -11.01
N ALA A 97 16.06 5.67 -12.33
CA ALA A 97 15.13 4.68 -12.85
C ALA A 97 15.55 3.24 -12.54
N ALA A 98 16.83 2.92 -12.72
CA ALA A 98 17.38 1.61 -12.37
C ALA A 98 17.24 1.29 -10.89
N LYS A 99 17.45 2.26 -10.01
CA LYS A 99 17.25 2.11 -8.57
C LYS A 99 15.80 1.75 -8.22
N VAL A 100 14.83 2.39 -8.88
CA VAL A 100 13.41 2.07 -8.70
C VAL A 100 13.10 0.67 -9.22
N LEU A 101 13.60 0.29 -10.42
CA LEU A 101 13.37 -1.03 -11.01
C LEU A 101 13.86 -2.18 -10.11
N LYS A 102 14.97 -2.02 -9.42
CA LYS A 102 15.48 -3.00 -8.45
C LYS A 102 14.50 -3.28 -7.29
N THR A 103 13.52 -2.41 -7.05
CA THR A 103 12.46 -2.59 -6.03
C THR A 103 11.18 -3.21 -6.59
N GLN A 104 11.10 -3.45 -7.89
CA GLN A 104 9.91 -4.01 -8.55
C GLN A 104 9.95 -5.55 -8.50
N VAL A 105 8.77 -6.14 -8.29
CA VAL A 105 8.58 -7.60 -8.32
C VAL A 105 8.29 -8.09 -9.74
N PHE A 106 7.92 -7.17 -10.65
CA PHE A 106 7.42 -7.47 -11.98
C PHE A 106 8.43 -7.08 -13.06
N LEU A 107 9.01 -8.10 -13.71
CA LEU A 107 9.57 -7.99 -15.05
C LEU A 107 8.85 -9.02 -15.93
N TYR A 108 8.26 -8.57 -17.03
CA TYR A 108 7.73 -9.45 -18.07
C TYR A 108 8.86 -10.02 -18.92
N GLU A 109 8.59 -11.08 -19.68
CA GLU A 109 9.57 -11.68 -20.59
C GLU A 109 10.16 -10.64 -21.55
N ALA A 110 9.30 -9.82 -22.17
CA ALA A 110 9.75 -8.74 -23.06
C ALA A 110 10.65 -7.69 -22.37
N ASP A 111 10.41 -7.40 -21.09
CA ASP A 111 11.25 -6.47 -20.33
C ASP A 111 12.62 -7.09 -20.04
N THR A 112 12.65 -8.39 -19.77
CA THR A 112 13.88 -9.14 -19.54
C THR A 112 14.71 -9.21 -20.82
N ASP A 113 14.10 -9.47 -21.96
CA ASP A 113 14.77 -9.49 -23.27
C ASP A 113 15.44 -8.14 -23.58
N ARG A 114 14.74 -7.02 -23.34
CA ARG A 114 15.30 -5.68 -23.52
C ARG A 114 16.52 -5.43 -22.61
N LEU A 115 16.44 -5.87 -21.36
CA LEU A 115 17.56 -5.75 -20.41
C LEU A 115 18.73 -6.62 -20.82
N GLU A 116 18.50 -7.86 -21.30
CA GLU A 116 19.55 -8.75 -21.78
C GLU A 116 20.25 -8.18 -23.03
N GLU A 117 19.51 -7.65 -23.99
CA GLU A 117 20.08 -6.99 -25.16
C GLU A 117 20.95 -5.79 -24.78
N ALA A 118 20.46 -4.95 -23.86
CA ALA A 118 21.22 -3.81 -23.36
C ALA A 118 22.48 -4.23 -22.59
N MET A 119 22.38 -5.24 -21.74
CA MET A 119 23.51 -5.82 -20.99
C MET A 119 24.56 -6.36 -21.95
N ASN A 120 24.15 -7.14 -22.96
CA ASN A 120 25.05 -7.70 -23.99
C ASN A 120 25.73 -6.60 -24.83
N SER A 121 25.09 -5.44 -24.93
CA SER A 121 25.66 -4.24 -25.58
C SER A 121 26.56 -3.42 -24.64
N GLY A 122 26.78 -3.88 -23.40
CA GLY A 122 27.68 -3.26 -22.42
C GLY A 122 27.00 -2.27 -21.46
N ASN A 123 25.66 -2.20 -21.42
CA ASN A 123 24.95 -1.35 -20.46
C ASN A 123 25.06 -1.92 -19.03
N VAL A 124 25.77 -1.18 -18.17
CA VAL A 124 26.04 -1.60 -16.78
C VAL A 124 24.77 -1.60 -15.93
N LEU A 125 23.87 -0.63 -16.12
CA LEU A 125 22.62 -0.53 -15.35
C LEU A 125 21.67 -1.69 -15.67
N ALA A 126 21.57 -2.08 -16.93
CA ALA A 126 20.81 -3.26 -17.34
C ALA A 126 21.31 -4.53 -16.65
N LYS A 127 22.63 -4.71 -16.58
CA LYS A 127 23.26 -5.81 -15.87
C LYS A 127 22.89 -5.78 -14.37
N GLU A 128 23.02 -4.64 -13.73
CA GLU A 128 22.69 -4.47 -12.31
C GLU A 128 21.23 -4.77 -12.00
N ILE A 129 20.30 -4.38 -12.89
CA ILE A 129 18.86 -4.67 -12.73
C ILE A 129 18.60 -6.17 -12.80
N ILE A 130 19.19 -6.87 -13.80
CA ILE A 130 19.04 -8.32 -13.94
C ILE A 130 19.64 -9.06 -12.74
N GLU A 131 20.84 -8.69 -12.31
CA GLU A 131 21.49 -9.29 -11.14
C GLU A 131 20.68 -9.10 -9.87
N SER A 132 20.16 -7.89 -9.64
CA SER A 132 19.30 -7.57 -8.50
C SER A 132 18.02 -8.41 -8.50
N TYR A 133 17.40 -8.56 -9.68
CA TYR A 133 16.20 -9.39 -9.84
C TYR A 133 16.50 -10.87 -9.62
N ALA A 134 17.58 -11.39 -10.21
CA ALA A 134 18.00 -12.78 -10.03
C ALA A 134 18.35 -13.13 -8.58
N GLN A 135 18.86 -12.16 -7.82
CA GLN A 135 19.12 -12.30 -6.38
C GLN A 135 17.91 -12.05 -5.50
N ALA A 136 16.76 -11.73 -6.08
CA ALA A 136 15.53 -11.38 -5.38
C ALA A 136 15.74 -10.25 -4.33
N GLU A 137 16.52 -9.22 -4.68
CA GLU A 137 16.85 -8.12 -3.76
C GLU A 137 15.61 -7.37 -3.27
N PHE A 138 14.55 -7.34 -4.05
CA PHE A 138 13.24 -6.82 -3.66
C PHE A 138 12.62 -7.54 -2.43
N PHE A 139 13.10 -8.76 -2.11
CA PHE A 139 12.76 -9.47 -0.88
C PHE A 139 13.85 -9.38 0.19
N THR A 140 15.12 -9.46 -0.23
CA THR A 140 16.24 -9.64 0.70
C THR A 140 16.80 -8.32 1.22
N LYS A 141 16.62 -7.23 0.48
CA LYS A 141 17.07 -5.86 0.85
C LYS A 141 15.92 -4.97 1.32
N LEU A 142 14.95 -5.55 2.03
CA LEU A 142 13.90 -4.75 2.67
C LEU A 142 14.51 -3.91 3.81
N PRO A 143 13.99 -2.69 4.04
CA PRO A 143 14.37 -1.91 5.21
C PRO A 143 14.18 -2.72 6.50
N GLU A 144 15.13 -2.63 7.42
CA GLU A 144 14.97 -3.24 8.73
C GLU A 144 13.75 -2.62 9.44
N VAL A 145 12.95 -3.49 10.04
CA VAL A 145 11.83 -3.03 10.86
C VAL A 145 12.39 -2.51 12.18
N GLU A 146 11.97 -1.34 12.60
CA GLU A 146 12.32 -0.76 13.89
C GLU A 146 12.07 -1.76 15.02
N GLU A 147 12.94 -1.77 16.03
CA GLU A 147 12.80 -2.69 17.17
C GLU A 147 11.53 -2.41 17.97
N GLU A 148 11.18 -1.14 18.14
CA GLU A 148 9.94 -0.71 18.78
C GLU A 148 9.10 0.09 17.78
N ILE A 149 7.85 -0.32 17.60
CA ILE A 149 6.88 0.37 16.75
C ILE A 149 5.65 0.78 17.58
N GLU A 150 5.17 1.99 17.33
CA GLU A 150 3.87 2.42 17.82
C GLU A 150 2.77 2.11 16.80
N ILE A 151 1.70 1.54 17.28
CA ILE A 151 0.57 1.08 16.46
C ILE A 151 -0.69 1.72 17.04
N VAL A 152 -1.47 2.40 16.20
CA VAL A 152 -2.81 2.87 16.57
C VAL A 152 -3.86 1.91 16.02
N THR A 153 -4.82 1.53 16.82
CA THR A 153 -5.85 0.56 16.41
C THR A 153 -6.96 1.21 15.61
N PHE A 154 -7.46 0.53 14.60
CA PHE A 154 -8.71 0.84 13.89
C PHE A 154 -9.60 -0.41 13.90
N VAL A 155 -10.69 -0.32 14.65
CA VAL A 155 -11.67 -1.41 14.82
C VAL A 155 -12.78 -1.24 13.79
N ALA A 156 -12.84 -2.14 12.82
CA ALA A 156 -13.76 -1.99 11.69
C ALA A 156 -15.24 -2.21 12.03
N GLY A 157 -15.54 -2.96 13.09
CA GLY A 157 -16.92 -3.12 13.60
C GLY A 157 -17.91 -3.83 12.66
N ILE A 158 -17.42 -4.53 11.63
CA ILE A 158 -18.26 -5.16 10.58
C ILE A 158 -18.18 -6.68 10.57
N GLY A 159 -17.58 -7.30 11.58
CA GLY A 159 -17.37 -8.75 11.63
C GLY A 159 -16.22 -9.19 10.72
N ASP A 160 -16.43 -10.22 9.90
CA ASP A 160 -15.43 -10.72 8.97
C ASP A 160 -15.00 -9.67 7.95
N ILE A 161 -13.69 -9.49 7.82
CA ILE A 161 -13.12 -8.67 6.75
C ILE A 161 -12.65 -9.60 5.63
N SER A 162 -13.41 -9.62 4.54
CA SER A 162 -13.08 -10.42 3.38
C SER A 162 -12.06 -9.74 2.48
N THR A 163 -11.37 -10.53 1.67
CA THR A 163 -10.48 -9.98 0.63
C THR A 163 -11.23 -9.23 -0.47
N ASP A 164 -12.54 -9.41 -0.61
CA ASP A 164 -13.38 -8.59 -1.49
C ASP A 164 -13.66 -7.21 -0.92
N LEU A 165 -13.76 -7.06 0.41
CA LEU A 165 -13.83 -5.73 1.05
C LEU A 165 -12.50 -4.97 0.93
N LEU A 166 -11.38 -5.70 0.95
CA LEU A 166 -10.04 -5.11 0.85
C LEU A 166 -9.62 -4.81 -0.59
N SER A 167 -10.09 -5.60 -1.55
CA SER A 167 -9.74 -5.51 -2.97
C SER A 167 -10.84 -6.14 -3.81
N PRO A 168 -11.91 -5.39 -4.14
CA PRO A 168 -13.04 -5.90 -4.90
C PRO A 168 -12.64 -6.47 -6.26
N GLY A 169 -13.28 -7.58 -6.64
CA GLY A 169 -13.03 -8.21 -7.93
C GLY A 169 -13.44 -7.32 -9.12
N ALA A 170 -14.47 -6.48 -8.93
CA ALA A 170 -14.93 -5.54 -9.93
C ALA A 170 -13.85 -4.54 -10.34
N ASP A 171 -12.97 -4.16 -9.40
CA ASP A 171 -11.90 -3.18 -9.62
C ASP A 171 -10.56 -3.81 -10.02
N ALA A 172 -10.56 -5.10 -10.38
CA ALA A 172 -9.34 -5.80 -10.77
C ALA A 172 -8.57 -5.12 -11.91
N HIS A 173 -9.27 -4.38 -12.76
CA HIS A 173 -8.70 -3.62 -13.88
C HIS A 173 -7.78 -2.47 -13.42
N SER A 174 -7.93 -1.96 -12.21
CA SER A 174 -7.09 -0.89 -11.67
C SER A 174 -5.80 -1.37 -11.01
N ARG A 175 -5.56 -2.68 -10.90
CA ARG A 175 -4.39 -3.26 -10.21
C ARG A 175 -3.04 -2.91 -10.83
N SER A 176 -3.02 -2.43 -12.07
CA SER A 176 -1.82 -1.92 -12.73
C SER A 176 -1.34 -0.56 -12.18
N ASP A 177 -2.16 0.10 -11.36
CA ASP A 177 -1.79 1.24 -10.55
C ASP A 177 -2.22 0.97 -9.09
N ARG A 178 -1.25 0.69 -8.23
CA ARG A 178 -1.53 0.28 -6.84
C ARG A 178 -2.21 1.35 -6.01
N GLU A 179 -1.88 2.61 -6.22
CA GLU A 179 -2.49 3.71 -5.48
C GLU A 179 -3.94 3.89 -5.88
N LEU A 180 -4.22 3.79 -7.16
CA LEU A 180 -5.59 3.80 -7.66
C LEU A 180 -6.39 2.62 -7.10
N HIS A 181 -5.85 1.40 -7.22
CA HIS A 181 -6.51 0.20 -6.72
C HIS A 181 -6.70 0.26 -5.19
N GLY A 182 -5.79 0.93 -4.48
CA GLY A 182 -5.92 1.16 -3.04
C GLY A 182 -7.22 1.83 -2.64
N GLN A 183 -7.75 2.74 -3.47
CA GLN A 183 -9.02 3.43 -3.19
C GLN A 183 -10.24 2.51 -3.17
N SER A 184 -10.13 1.33 -3.75
CA SER A 184 -11.20 0.33 -3.73
C SER A 184 -11.41 -0.32 -2.36
N MET A 185 -10.45 -0.20 -1.42
CA MET A 185 -10.59 -0.75 -0.08
C MET A 185 -11.76 -0.07 0.65
N PHE A 186 -12.76 -0.88 1.05
CA PHE A 186 -13.99 -0.40 1.68
C PHE A 186 -14.76 0.64 0.85
N GLU A 187 -14.70 0.58 -0.48
CA GLU A 187 -15.32 1.59 -1.37
C GLU A 187 -16.83 1.77 -1.15
N HIS A 188 -17.52 0.71 -0.73
CA HIS A 188 -18.95 0.75 -0.40
C HIS A 188 -19.22 1.25 1.03
N ASN A 189 -18.19 1.57 1.80
CA ASN A 189 -18.29 2.14 3.16
C ASN A 189 -17.42 3.40 3.28
N LYS A 190 -17.89 4.49 2.71
CA LYS A 190 -17.18 5.77 2.72
C LYS A 190 -16.99 6.36 4.11
N GLU A 191 -17.88 6.05 5.05
CA GLU A 191 -17.74 6.47 6.45
C GLU A 191 -16.49 5.84 7.06
N MET A 192 -16.33 4.52 6.91
CA MET A 192 -15.15 3.79 7.37
C MET A 192 -13.85 4.30 6.73
N GLN A 193 -13.86 4.57 5.42
CA GLN A 193 -12.71 5.19 4.75
C GLN A 193 -12.35 6.54 5.38
N ASN A 194 -13.35 7.40 5.61
CA ASN A 194 -13.15 8.72 6.20
C ASN A 194 -12.64 8.64 7.65
N GLU A 195 -13.16 7.72 8.45
CA GLU A 195 -12.68 7.47 9.82
C GLU A 195 -11.21 7.02 9.83
N LEU A 196 -10.85 6.09 8.96
CA LEU A 196 -9.48 5.61 8.83
C LEU A 196 -8.52 6.74 8.40
N LEU A 197 -8.92 7.57 7.43
CA LEU A 197 -8.15 8.74 7.01
C LEU A 197 -8.00 9.76 8.14
N ALA A 198 -9.08 10.01 8.90
CA ALA A 198 -9.04 10.92 10.05
C ALA A 198 -8.08 10.40 11.13
N LEU A 199 -8.11 9.09 11.41
CA LEU A 199 -7.19 8.45 12.36
C LEU A 199 -5.73 8.60 11.91
N LYS A 200 -5.44 8.36 10.63
CA LYS A 200 -4.09 8.55 10.07
C LYS A 200 -3.59 9.99 10.19
N LYS A 201 -4.46 10.97 9.93
CA LYS A 201 -4.12 12.40 10.10
C LYS A 201 -3.82 12.77 11.55
N GLN A 202 -4.49 12.14 12.51
CA GLN A 202 -4.22 12.32 13.95
C GLN A 202 -2.91 11.66 14.38
N HIS A 203 -2.52 10.58 13.71
CA HIS A 203 -1.35 9.76 14.06
C HIS A 203 -0.41 9.56 12.84
N PRO A 204 0.16 10.62 12.26
CA PRO A 204 0.89 10.55 10.99
C PRO A 204 2.15 9.66 11.04
N ASN A 205 2.74 9.51 12.23
CA ASN A 205 3.97 8.74 12.45
C ASN A 205 3.72 7.35 13.06
N LYS A 206 2.45 6.90 13.11
CA LYS A 206 2.10 5.59 13.65
C LYS A 206 1.51 4.70 12.56
N ARG A 207 1.83 3.41 12.65
CA ARG A 207 1.14 2.40 11.84
C ARG A 207 -0.27 2.21 12.37
N VAL A 208 -1.21 1.93 11.49
CA VAL A 208 -2.56 1.57 11.89
C VAL A 208 -2.68 0.05 11.89
N MET A 209 -3.20 -0.52 12.96
CA MET A 209 -3.62 -1.92 13.01
C MET A 209 -5.09 -2.02 12.64
N LEU A 210 -5.37 -2.62 11.49
CA LEU A 210 -6.75 -2.91 11.08
C LEU A 210 -7.25 -4.16 11.79
N ILE A 211 -8.35 -4.04 12.53
CA ILE A 211 -8.92 -5.11 13.34
C ILE A 211 -10.30 -5.53 12.79
N ALA A 212 -10.42 -6.81 12.44
CA ALA A 212 -11.72 -7.45 12.22
C ALA A 212 -12.34 -7.75 13.58
N ASP A 213 -13.24 -6.88 14.05
CA ASP A 213 -13.93 -7.06 15.32
C ASP A 213 -15.10 -8.04 15.16
N LYS A 214 -15.22 -8.98 16.11
CA LYS A 214 -16.20 -10.10 16.07
C LYS A 214 -16.10 -10.95 14.79
N GLY A 215 -14.93 -10.95 14.13
CA GLY A 215 -14.72 -11.59 12.87
C GLY A 215 -13.30 -12.06 12.57
N THR A 216 -13.16 -12.72 11.43
CA THR A 216 -11.90 -13.22 10.89
C THR A 216 -11.35 -12.25 9.85
N MET A 217 -10.07 -11.92 9.96
CA MET A 217 -9.37 -11.08 8.98
C MET A 217 -8.97 -11.90 7.75
N GLY A 218 -9.25 -11.38 6.56
CA GLY A 218 -8.73 -11.89 5.29
C GLY A 218 -9.46 -13.12 4.76
N VAL A 219 -10.75 -13.26 5.05
CA VAL A 219 -11.59 -14.35 4.53
C VAL A 219 -11.69 -14.26 3.00
N GLY A 220 -11.69 -15.41 2.32
CA GLY A 220 -11.87 -15.52 0.87
C GLY A 220 -10.59 -15.89 0.12
N SER A 221 -10.33 -15.27 -1.04
CA SER A 221 -9.30 -15.68 -2.00
C SER A 221 -7.87 -15.28 -1.66
N SER A 222 -7.63 -14.66 -0.50
CA SER A 222 -6.30 -14.26 0.01
C SER A 222 -5.47 -13.46 -1.00
N ARG A 223 -6.10 -12.50 -1.67
CA ARG A 223 -5.46 -11.69 -2.73
C ARG A 223 -4.32 -10.83 -2.20
N MET A 224 -3.18 -10.86 -2.88
CA MET A 224 -2.06 -9.95 -2.62
C MET A 224 -2.48 -8.48 -2.74
N SER A 225 -3.36 -8.14 -3.68
CA SER A 225 -3.90 -6.78 -3.82
C SER A 225 -4.63 -6.30 -2.57
N GLY A 226 -5.33 -7.19 -1.85
CA GLY A 226 -5.93 -6.85 -0.55
C GLY A 226 -4.89 -6.49 0.50
N VAL A 227 -3.77 -7.22 0.57
CA VAL A 227 -2.65 -6.89 1.47
C VAL A 227 -2.01 -5.57 1.07
N ASN A 228 -1.82 -5.32 -0.23
CA ASN A 228 -1.28 -4.04 -0.73
C ASN A 228 -2.19 -2.86 -0.35
N ASN A 229 -3.51 -3.02 -0.50
CA ASN A 229 -4.46 -1.98 -0.13
C ASN A 229 -4.44 -1.69 1.38
N VAL A 230 -4.40 -2.72 2.21
CA VAL A 230 -4.23 -2.52 3.66
C VAL A 230 -2.93 -1.79 3.96
N ALA A 231 -1.82 -2.17 3.34
CA ALA A 231 -0.53 -1.51 3.55
C ALA A 231 -0.57 -0.03 3.15
N LEU A 232 -1.24 0.30 2.05
CA LEU A 232 -1.43 1.69 1.61
C LEU A 232 -2.23 2.51 2.63
N TRP A 233 -3.35 1.97 3.10
CA TRP A 233 -4.24 2.68 4.03
C TRP A 233 -3.74 2.73 5.47
N THR A 234 -2.89 1.81 5.89
CA THR A 234 -2.46 1.66 7.29
C THR A 234 -1.00 2.02 7.53
N GLY A 235 -0.22 2.24 6.47
CA GLY A 235 1.19 2.62 6.56
C GLY A 235 1.42 4.06 7.04
N ILE A 236 2.69 4.38 7.27
CA ILE A 236 3.16 5.73 7.59
C ILE A 236 3.43 6.45 6.26
N SER A 237 2.96 7.68 6.11
CA SER A 237 3.28 8.49 4.93
C SER A 237 4.59 9.27 5.14
N SER A 238 5.55 9.12 4.22
CA SER A 238 6.77 9.92 4.19
C SER A 238 6.71 11.05 3.16
N SER A 239 5.71 11.03 2.29
CA SER A 239 5.52 12.03 1.24
C SER A 239 4.30 12.90 1.48
N PRO A 240 4.39 14.23 1.29
CA PRO A 240 3.23 15.10 1.34
C PRO A 240 2.27 14.92 0.15
N TYR A 241 2.75 14.29 -0.93
CA TYR A 241 2.00 14.10 -2.18
C TYR A 241 1.27 12.75 -2.19
N VAL A 242 1.80 11.77 -1.50
CA VAL A 242 1.25 10.42 -1.45
C VAL A 242 0.81 10.12 -0.02
N PRO A 243 -0.50 10.13 0.26
CA PRO A 243 -1.00 9.89 1.60
C PRO A 243 -0.82 8.44 2.05
N PHE A 244 -0.40 7.56 1.13
CA PHE A 244 -0.30 6.13 1.35
C PHE A 244 1.13 5.65 1.12
N ILE A 245 1.78 5.11 2.15
CA ILE A 245 3.06 4.46 1.98
C ILE A 245 2.95 2.97 2.26
N ASN A 246 3.67 2.27 1.41
CA ASN A 246 3.83 0.85 1.39
C ASN A 246 4.77 0.37 2.53
N ILE A 247 4.35 0.57 3.77
CA ILE A 247 4.97 -0.08 4.92
C ILE A 247 4.13 -1.32 5.22
N ALA A 248 4.82 -2.41 5.58
CA ALA A 248 4.20 -3.67 5.92
C ALA A 248 2.95 -3.52 6.80
N PRO A 249 1.81 -4.08 6.41
CA PRO A 249 0.56 -3.90 7.13
C PRO A 249 0.60 -4.55 8.50
N VAL A 250 -0.16 -3.97 9.44
CA VAL A 250 -0.46 -4.59 10.73
C VAL A 250 -1.95 -4.93 10.74
N ILE A 251 -2.28 -6.19 10.89
CA ILE A 251 -3.66 -6.69 10.87
C ILE A 251 -3.96 -7.56 12.08
N ALA A 252 -5.21 -7.58 12.47
CA ALA A 252 -5.68 -8.45 13.54
C ALA A 252 -7.12 -8.91 13.31
N GLY A 253 -7.51 -9.99 13.98
CA GLY A 253 -8.89 -10.48 13.97
C GLY A 253 -9.25 -11.13 15.30
N THR A 254 -10.41 -10.79 15.86
CA THR A 254 -10.89 -11.36 17.13
C THR A 254 -11.26 -12.83 17.01
N ASN A 255 -11.64 -13.30 15.81
CA ASN A 255 -11.80 -14.71 15.47
C ASN A 255 -10.58 -15.25 14.70
N GLY A 256 -9.49 -14.49 14.68
CA GLY A 256 -8.22 -14.84 14.05
C GLY A 256 -8.05 -14.29 12.64
N ILE A 257 -7.03 -14.79 11.98
CA ILE A 257 -6.66 -14.40 10.61
C ILE A 257 -6.71 -15.65 9.74
N ALA A 258 -7.31 -15.54 8.55
CA ALA A 258 -7.33 -16.64 7.60
C ALA A 258 -5.89 -17.08 7.26
N PRO A 259 -5.53 -18.38 7.38
CA PRO A 259 -4.13 -18.84 7.34
C PRO A 259 -3.40 -18.45 6.05
N ILE A 260 -4.06 -18.59 4.88
CA ILE A 260 -3.46 -18.23 3.60
C ILE A 260 -3.26 -16.72 3.50
N PHE A 261 -4.20 -15.92 4.03
CA PHE A 261 -4.06 -14.47 4.06
C PHE A 261 -2.90 -14.03 4.97
N LEU A 262 -2.76 -14.67 6.13
CA LEU A 262 -1.63 -14.44 7.04
C LEU A 262 -0.28 -14.73 6.36
N THR A 263 -0.19 -15.82 5.58
CA THR A 263 1.00 -16.12 4.79
C THR A 263 1.28 -15.03 3.76
N THR A 264 0.24 -14.55 3.07
CA THR A 264 0.37 -13.47 2.09
C THR A 264 0.85 -12.17 2.76
N VAL A 265 0.34 -11.85 3.94
CA VAL A 265 0.80 -10.71 4.75
C VAL A 265 2.27 -10.88 5.14
N GLY A 266 2.68 -12.09 5.57
CA GLY A 266 4.06 -12.40 5.94
C GLY A 266 5.05 -12.19 4.80
N VAL A 267 4.68 -12.56 3.56
CA VAL A 267 5.51 -12.34 2.35
C VAL A 267 5.82 -10.86 2.12
N THR A 268 4.91 -9.95 2.50
CA THR A 268 5.14 -8.50 2.41
C THR A 268 5.86 -7.91 3.63
N GLY A 269 6.30 -8.74 4.56
CA GLY A 269 6.88 -8.30 5.84
C GLY A 269 5.84 -7.77 6.83
N GLY A 270 4.55 -8.01 6.58
CA GLY A 270 3.45 -7.58 7.44
C GLY A 270 3.38 -8.34 8.76
N ILE A 271 2.63 -7.78 9.69
CA ILE A 271 2.43 -8.33 11.04
C ILE A 271 0.97 -8.74 11.18
N GLY A 272 0.72 -10.02 11.45
CA GLY A 272 -0.58 -10.53 11.86
C GLY A 272 -0.62 -10.78 13.37
N ILE A 273 -1.69 -10.33 14.02
CA ILE A 273 -1.91 -10.52 15.45
C ILE A 273 -3.23 -11.27 15.64
N ASP A 274 -3.14 -12.51 16.13
CA ASP A 274 -4.33 -13.33 16.40
C ASP A 274 -4.89 -12.99 17.79
N LEU A 275 -6.09 -12.38 17.79
CA LEU A 275 -6.75 -11.95 19.02
C LEU A 275 -7.64 -13.03 19.66
N LYS A 276 -7.74 -14.21 19.07
CA LYS A 276 -8.58 -15.32 19.60
C LYS A 276 -8.26 -15.65 21.05
N ASN A 277 -6.97 -15.61 21.36
CA ASN A 277 -6.45 -16.03 22.66
C ASN A 277 -6.38 -14.88 23.66
N TRP A 278 -6.84 -13.68 23.29
CA TRP A 278 -6.86 -12.57 24.21
C TRP A 278 -7.70 -12.87 25.45
N VAL A 279 -7.23 -12.40 26.59
CA VAL A 279 -7.78 -12.78 27.90
C VAL A 279 -9.16 -12.18 28.08
N LYS A 280 -10.14 -13.08 28.28
CA LYS A 280 -11.55 -12.77 28.49
C LYS A 280 -11.83 -12.61 29.97
N GLN A 281 -12.80 -11.76 30.29
CA GLN A 281 -13.32 -11.67 31.65
C GLN A 281 -13.99 -12.99 32.05
N LYS A 282 -13.84 -13.36 33.30
CA LYS A 282 -14.47 -14.54 33.89
C LYS A 282 -15.25 -14.19 35.15
N ASP A 283 -16.38 -14.87 35.35
CA ASP A 283 -17.14 -14.80 36.61
C ASP A 283 -16.40 -15.54 37.75
N ALA A 284 -17.03 -15.56 38.93
CA ALA A 284 -16.49 -16.23 40.11
C ALA A 284 -16.38 -17.76 39.96
N GLU A 285 -17.19 -18.33 39.11
CA GLU A 285 -17.25 -19.75 38.77
C GLU A 285 -16.27 -20.13 37.65
N GLY A 286 -15.60 -19.13 37.01
CA GLY A 286 -14.61 -19.32 35.95
C GLY A 286 -15.20 -19.38 34.54
N ASN A 287 -16.51 -19.10 34.34
CA ASN A 287 -17.11 -19.01 33.01
C ASN A 287 -16.78 -17.68 32.34
N THR A 288 -16.69 -17.67 31.04
CA THR A 288 -16.49 -16.46 30.26
C THR A 288 -17.72 -15.55 30.34
N ILE A 289 -17.51 -14.29 30.75
CA ILE A 289 -18.56 -13.27 30.74
C ILE A 289 -18.80 -12.84 29.29
N VAL A 290 -20.06 -12.79 28.87
CA VAL A 290 -20.49 -12.37 27.56
C VAL A 290 -21.35 -11.11 27.63
N ASP A 291 -21.36 -10.32 26.57
CA ASP A 291 -22.24 -9.16 26.43
C ASP A 291 -23.68 -9.56 26.03
N LYS A 292 -24.53 -8.56 25.77
CA LYS A 292 -25.93 -8.76 25.34
C LYS A 292 -26.10 -9.52 24.02
N ASP A 293 -25.07 -9.53 23.18
CA ASP A 293 -25.04 -10.17 21.87
C ASP A 293 -24.40 -11.58 21.95
N GLY A 294 -23.92 -11.98 23.15
CA GLY A 294 -23.31 -13.29 23.38
C GLY A 294 -21.78 -13.31 23.14
N ASP A 295 -21.17 -12.16 22.90
CA ASP A 295 -19.75 -12.06 22.64
C ASP A 295 -18.94 -11.99 23.95
N ALA A 296 -17.80 -12.63 23.98
CA ALA A 296 -16.91 -12.64 25.13
C ALA A 296 -16.35 -11.25 25.43
N ILE A 297 -16.54 -10.77 26.65
CA ILE A 297 -15.98 -9.51 27.10
C ILE A 297 -14.50 -9.71 27.41
N LEU A 298 -13.63 -8.88 26.82
CA LEU A 298 -12.19 -8.91 27.08
C LEU A 298 -11.88 -8.23 28.43
N LYS A 299 -10.78 -8.63 29.08
CA LYS A 299 -10.25 -7.84 30.20
C LYS A 299 -9.89 -6.43 29.72
N GLU A 300 -9.93 -5.46 30.64
CA GLU A 300 -9.75 -4.05 30.33
C GLU A 300 -8.49 -3.76 29.52
N GLU A 301 -7.36 -4.35 29.91
CA GLU A 301 -6.09 -4.18 29.20
C GLU A 301 -6.06 -4.73 27.76
N TYR A 302 -6.95 -5.69 27.46
CA TYR A 302 -7.13 -6.30 26.14
C TYR A 302 -8.28 -5.65 25.35
N SER A 303 -9.07 -4.80 25.99
CA SER A 303 -10.15 -4.07 25.32
C SER A 303 -9.57 -2.89 24.57
N VAL A 304 -9.48 -3.01 23.24
CA VAL A 304 -8.98 -1.96 22.37
C VAL A 304 -10.12 -1.37 21.55
N ALA A 305 -10.25 -0.04 21.60
CA ALA A 305 -11.13 0.75 20.74
C ALA A 305 -10.29 1.39 19.64
N THR A 306 -10.95 1.91 18.61
CA THR A 306 -10.30 2.75 17.60
C THR A 306 -9.58 3.91 18.28
N GLY A 307 -8.32 4.14 17.91
CA GLY A 307 -7.47 5.18 18.50
C GLY A 307 -6.62 4.74 19.70
N THR A 308 -6.75 3.49 20.17
CA THR A 308 -5.86 2.97 21.21
C THR A 308 -4.44 2.85 20.65
N VAL A 309 -3.45 3.37 21.39
CA VAL A 309 -2.05 3.26 20.99
C VAL A 309 -1.38 2.10 21.71
N LEU A 310 -0.89 1.16 20.94
CA LEU A 310 -0.14 -0.01 21.42
C LEU A 310 1.34 0.15 21.04
N LYS A 311 2.23 -0.47 21.82
CA LYS A 311 3.65 -0.59 21.49
C LYS A 311 4.00 -2.04 21.24
N ARG A 312 4.75 -2.30 20.15
CA ARG A 312 5.24 -3.64 19.84
C ARG A 312 6.75 -3.64 19.75
N ASN A 313 7.37 -4.55 20.47
CA ASN A 313 8.76 -4.91 20.23
C ASN A 313 8.79 -6.00 19.13
N THR A 314 9.39 -5.69 17.99
CA THR A 314 9.39 -6.57 16.80
C THR A 314 10.31 -7.77 16.94
N LYS A 315 11.38 -7.66 17.77
CA LYS A 315 12.32 -8.77 18.03
C LYS A 315 11.73 -9.78 19.03
N THR A 316 11.22 -9.27 20.15
CA THR A 316 10.65 -10.14 21.19
C THR A 316 9.21 -10.54 20.90
N LYS A 317 8.58 -9.90 19.90
CA LYS A 317 7.17 -10.05 19.51
C LYS A 317 6.17 -9.65 20.60
N LYS A 318 6.61 -8.97 21.65
CA LYS A 318 5.74 -8.52 22.75
C LYS A 318 4.94 -7.29 22.34
N LEU A 319 3.69 -7.25 22.76
CA LEU A 319 2.75 -6.15 22.57
C LEU A 319 2.37 -5.56 23.93
N TYR A 320 2.25 -4.24 24.00
CA TYR A 320 1.94 -3.53 25.24
C TYR A 320 0.78 -2.54 25.02
N ASN A 321 -0.12 -2.49 26.00
CA ASN A 321 -1.10 -1.42 26.15
C ASN A 321 -0.72 -0.57 27.36
N GLY A 322 -0.18 0.63 27.13
CA GLY A 322 0.53 1.37 28.16
C GLY A 322 1.72 0.57 28.70
N ASP A 323 1.79 0.39 30.01
CA ASP A 323 2.85 -0.39 30.68
C ASP A 323 2.50 -1.88 30.83
N LYS A 324 1.31 -2.30 30.42
CA LYS A 324 0.86 -3.69 30.55
C LYS A 324 1.23 -4.51 29.32
N GLU A 325 2.00 -5.58 29.51
CA GLU A 325 2.26 -6.57 28.48
C GLU A 325 0.98 -7.37 28.19
N LEU A 326 0.54 -7.35 26.93
CA LEU A 326 -0.55 -8.20 26.44
C LEU A 326 0.04 -9.57 26.11
N LYS A 327 -0.38 -10.60 26.87
CA LYS A 327 0.12 -11.98 26.75
C LYS A 327 -0.76 -12.79 25.80
N ASP A 328 -0.23 -13.92 25.36
CA ASP A 328 -0.94 -14.90 24.53
C ASP A 328 -1.35 -14.38 23.14
N ILE A 329 -0.40 -13.69 22.49
CA ILE A 329 -0.57 -13.14 21.15
C ILE A 329 0.21 -13.99 20.14
#